data_9b28cd0af57faba98d15929d52759faa
#
_entry.id   9b28cd0af57faba98d15929d52759faa
#
_cell.length_a   1.000
_cell.length_b   1.000
_cell.length_c   1.000
_cell.angle_alpha   90.00
_cell.angle_beta   90.00
_cell.angle_gamma   90.00
#
_symmetry.space_group_name_H-M   'P 1'
#
loop_
_entity.id
_entity.type
_entity.pdbx_description
1 polymer ?
#
loop_
_entity_poly.entity_id
_entity_poly.type
_entity_poly.pdbx_seq_one_letter_code
_entity_poly.pdbx_strand_id
1 'polypeptide(L)'
;HVKVGTRARVAELISELPEENKTAVGELYTFDPAQGNRKFLRNLDLIQKWNDRENGRITCMLGPQGPDMCSKELLLEIQEAAFRLDTGIHMHVSQGDREINQMMKRYGKRSIPFLDEIGYLNHRLMAVHLTEATKEETQLLASKGAGMILCSGSIAIIDGIIPPAAEFLEVSDRLALGSDQAPGNNCNNMFNEMKFTAILNKCKFKDPSVFPAGKVLRMATIEAAKAIGLGNEIGSIDVGKKADLLMIDMTQPCLSPIILHPVRNVVPNLVYSAKGSEVELVMVDGNILIENFQVLTVDEKQVVR
;
A
#
# COMPACT_ATOMS: atom_id res chain seq x y z
N HIS A 1 -6.87 -4.30 15.40
CA HIS A 1 -7.76 -4.80 14.36
C HIS A 1 -8.80 -5.77 14.92
N VAL A 2 -8.42 -6.77 15.73
CA VAL A 2 -9.39 -7.74 16.30
C VAL A 2 -10.48 -7.03 17.12
N LYS A 3 -10.12 -6.21 18.11
CA LYS A 3 -11.08 -5.46 18.95
C LYS A 3 -11.91 -4.45 18.18
N VAL A 4 -11.28 -3.73 17.24
CA VAL A 4 -11.97 -2.68 16.47
C VAL A 4 -12.89 -3.28 15.41
N GLY A 5 -12.65 -4.51 14.98
CA GLY A 5 -13.45 -5.17 13.95
C GLY A 5 -12.97 -4.91 12.52
N THR A 6 -11.88 -4.17 12.30
CA THR A 6 -11.38 -3.86 10.96
C THR A 6 -10.81 -5.10 10.26
N ARG A 7 -10.92 -5.16 8.94
CA ARG A 7 -10.15 -6.10 8.12
C ARG A 7 -8.70 -5.65 8.08
N ALA A 8 -7.76 -6.59 8.21
CA ALA A 8 -6.35 -6.29 8.18
C ALA A 8 -5.53 -7.40 7.48
N ARG A 9 -4.49 -6.99 6.78
CA ARG A 9 -3.44 -7.86 6.27
C ARG A 9 -2.12 -7.38 6.84
N VAL A 10 -1.53 -8.14 7.76
CA VAL A 10 -0.44 -7.69 8.63
C VAL A 10 0.85 -8.45 8.34
N ALA A 11 1.99 -7.78 8.55
CA ALA A 11 3.32 -8.37 8.44
C ALA A 11 4.23 -7.83 9.54
N GLU A 12 5.22 -8.62 9.94
CA GLU A 12 6.37 -8.14 10.70
C GLU A 12 7.38 -7.50 9.75
N LEU A 13 8.00 -6.41 10.15
CA LEU A 13 9.03 -5.75 9.37
C LEU A 13 10.36 -6.53 9.49
N ILE A 14 10.82 -7.10 8.37
CA ILE A 14 12.03 -7.92 8.30
C ILE A 14 13.19 -7.11 7.75
N SER A 15 14.30 -7.01 8.47
CA SER A 15 15.54 -6.42 7.98
C SER A 15 16.75 -6.97 8.72
N GLU A 16 17.89 -6.98 8.07
CA GLU A 16 19.18 -7.35 8.64
C GLU A 16 19.97 -6.16 9.20
N LEU A 17 19.35 -4.98 9.26
CA LEU A 17 20.01 -3.85 9.89
C LEU A 17 20.05 -4.07 11.42
N PRO A 18 21.20 -3.84 12.07
CA PRO A 18 21.31 -3.83 13.53
C PRO A 18 20.31 -2.85 14.16
N GLU A 19 19.86 -3.11 15.40
CA GLU A 19 18.95 -2.21 16.14
C GLU A 19 19.54 -0.79 16.28
N GLU A 20 20.84 -0.71 16.58
CA GLU A 20 21.59 0.54 16.53
C GLU A 20 22.39 0.62 15.24
N ASN A 21 21.73 1.01 14.15
CA ASN A 21 22.43 1.25 12.89
C ASN A 21 23.23 2.56 12.97
N LYS A 22 24.55 2.45 13.07
CA LYS A 22 25.50 3.58 13.14
C LYS A 22 26.20 3.85 11.80
N THR A 23 25.68 3.29 10.70
CA THR A 23 26.26 3.50 9.37
C THR A 23 26.16 4.98 8.97
N ALA A 24 27.29 5.60 8.67
CA ALA A 24 27.32 6.98 8.21
C ALA A 24 26.64 7.13 6.85
N VAL A 25 26.18 8.34 6.56
CA VAL A 25 25.53 8.66 5.29
C VAL A 25 26.50 8.33 4.13
N GLY A 26 26.02 7.52 3.20
CA GLY A 26 26.81 7.09 2.04
C GLY A 26 27.70 5.86 2.28
N GLU A 27 27.81 5.33 3.48
CA GLU A 27 28.51 4.07 3.72
C GLU A 27 27.62 2.86 3.45
N LEU A 28 28.22 1.71 3.16
CA LEU A 28 27.52 0.45 2.94
C LEU A 28 27.03 -0.11 4.28
N TYR A 29 25.75 -0.49 4.34
CA TYR A 29 25.18 -1.16 5.51
C TYR A 29 25.90 -2.46 5.83
N THR A 30 26.21 -2.67 7.10
CA THR A 30 26.64 -3.96 7.63
C THR A 30 25.39 -4.73 8.05
N PHE A 31 25.23 -5.93 7.53
CA PHE A 31 24.11 -6.80 7.88
C PHE A 31 24.40 -7.60 9.14
N ASP A 32 23.35 -7.82 9.94
CA ASP A 32 23.26 -8.79 11.03
C ASP A 32 22.31 -9.92 10.61
N PRO A 33 22.83 -11.05 10.05
CA PRO A 33 21.98 -12.15 9.63
C PRO A 33 21.18 -12.78 10.79
N ALA A 34 21.71 -12.73 12.00
CA ALA A 34 20.99 -13.24 13.18
C ALA A 34 19.76 -12.37 13.50
N GLN A 35 19.87 -11.06 13.35
CA GLN A 35 18.75 -10.13 13.47
C GLN A 35 17.70 -10.38 12.37
N GLY A 36 18.14 -10.51 11.11
CA GLY A 36 17.26 -10.81 9.99
C GLY A 36 16.47 -12.10 10.22
N ASN A 37 17.16 -13.17 10.61
CA ASN A 37 16.54 -14.45 10.91
C ASN A 37 15.53 -14.36 12.07
N ARG A 38 15.86 -13.66 13.16
CA ARG A 38 14.92 -13.44 14.28
C ARG A 38 13.64 -12.77 13.82
N LYS A 39 13.73 -11.70 13.02
CA LYS A 39 12.56 -10.98 12.49
C LYS A 39 11.77 -11.83 11.51
N PHE A 40 12.44 -12.61 10.67
CA PHE A 40 11.79 -13.53 9.74
C PHE A 40 11.00 -14.61 10.49
N LEU A 41 11.59 -15.24 11.51
CA LEU A 41 10.90 -16.23 12.35
C LEU A 41 9.70 -15.61 13.08
N ARG A 42 9.80 -14.38 13.58
CA ARG A 42 8.66 -13.65 14.17
C ARG A 42 7.54 -13.42 13.15
N ASN A 43 7.86 -13.15 11.89
CA ASN A 43 6.84 -13.02 10.86
C ASN A 43 6.17 -14.38 10.55
N LEU A 44 6.93 -15.47 10.55
CA LEU A 44 6.36 -16.82 10.39
C LEU A 44 5.42 -17.18 11.56
N ASP A 45 5.81 -16.87 12.79
CA ASP A 45 4.98 -17.03 13.99
C ASP A 45 3.69 -16.19 13.90
N LEU A 46 3.80 -14.94 13.42
CA LEU A 46 2.66 -14.08 13.18
C LEU A 46 1.67 -14.71 12.18
N ILE A 47 2.19 -15.25 11.07
CA ILE A 47 1.39 -15.95 10.06
C ILE A 47 0.73 -17.19 10.67
N GLN A 48 1.48 -18.02 11.37
CA GLN A 48 0.95 -19.23 12.01
C GLN A 48 -0.17 -18.92 13.01
N LYS A 49 -0.02 -17.83 13.76
CA LYS A 49 -0.97 -17.43 14.81
C LYS A 49 -2.20 -16.73 14.29
N TRP A 50 -2.05 -15.88 13.28
CA TRP A 50 -3.08 -14.90 12.92
C TRP A 50 -3.60 -15.02 11.50
N ASN A 51 -2.93 -15.74 10.59
CA ASN A 51 -3.45 -15.87 9.23
C ASN A 51 -4.80 -16.59 9.24
N ASP A 52 -5.74 -16.07 8.48
CA ASP A 52 -7.11 -16.58 8.35
C ASP A 52 -7.92 -16.60 9.68
N ARG A 53 -7.56 -15.73 10.64
CA ARG A 53 -8.35 -15.57 11.86
C ARG A 53 -9.51 -14.60 11.67
N GLU A 54 -10.45 -14.63 12.64
CA GLU A 54 -11.65 -13.77 12.62
C GLU A 54 -12.47 -13.97 11.32
N ASN A 55 -12.74 -15.21 10.92
CA ASN A 55 -13.42 -15.58 9.67
C ASN A 55 -12.73 -15.06 8.40
N GLY A 56 -11.39 -15.09 8.37
CA GLY A 56 -10.60 -14.56 7.25
C GLY A 56 -10.48 -13.03 7.22
N ARG A 57 -10.99 -12.34 8.24
CA ARG A 57 -10.87 -10.88 8.35
C ARG A 57 -9.44 -10.45 8.65
N ILE A 58 -8.68 -11.27 9.38
CA ILE A 58 -7.26 -11.06 9.65
C ILE A 58 -6.45 -12.03 8.80
N THR A 59 -5.64 -11.51 7.92
CA THR A 59 -4.68 -12.26 7.12
C THR A 59 -3.27 -11.72 7.31
N CYS A 60 -2.26 -12.49 6.92
CA CYS A 60 -0.87 -12.12 7.09
C CYS A 60 -0.11 -12.20 5.77
N MET A 61 1.03 -11.52 5.73
CA MET A 61 1.97 -11.57 4.62
C MET A 61 3.41 -11.41 5.13
N LEU A 62 4.38 -11.52 4.24
CA LEU A 62 5.78 -11.31 4.58
C LEU A 62 6.18 -9.86 4.28
N GLY A 63 6.94 -9.24 5.21
CA GLY A 63 7.26 -7.82 5.17
C GLY A 63 8.74 -7.50 5.15
N PRO A 64 9.55 -7.92 4.14
CA PRO A 64 10.91 -7.42 4.02
C PRO A 64 10.89 -5.90 3.84
N GLN A 65 11.78 -5.21 4.54
CA GLN A 65 11.77 -3.75 4.59
C GLN A 65 12.16 -3.12 3.25
N GLY A 66 13.19 -3.67 2.60
CA GLY A 66 13.68 -3.21 1.31
C GLY A 66 14.83 -4.08 0.83
N PRO A 67 15.15 -4.07 -0.48
CA PRO A 67 16.23 -4.87 -1.04
C PRO A 67 17.62 -4.40 -0.59
N ASP A 68 17.75 -3.16 -0.11
CA ASP A 68 18.97 -2.59 0.45
C ASP A 68 19.18 -2.98 1.93
N MET A 69 18.15 -3.49 2.60
CA MET A 69 18.14 -3.83 4.03
C MET A 69 18.05 -5.32 4.31
N CYS A 70 17.99 -6.14 3.27
CA CYS A 70 17.97 -7.60 3.32
C CYS A 70 19.02 -8.15 2.38
N SER A 71 19.75 -9.19 2.81
CA SER A 71 20.66 -9.93 1.94
C SER A 71 19.89 -10.67 0.85
N LYS A 72 20.60 -11.01 -0.24
CA LYS A 72 20.03 -11.85 -1.29
C LYS A 72 19.51 -13.18 -0.74
N GLU A 73 20.26 -13.77 0.17
CA GLU A 73 19.94 -15.05 0.82
C GLU A 73 18.60 -14.94 1.58
N LEU A 74 18.45 -13.92 2.43
CA LEU A 74 17.22 -13.69 3.20
C LEU A 74 16.03 -13.38 2.27
N LEU A 75 16.22 -12.59 1.22
CA LEU A 75 15.16 -12.32 0.24
C LEU A 75 14.66 -13.62 -0.41
N LEU A 76 15.56 -14.52 -0.82
CA LEU A 76 15.19 -15.81 -1.43
C LEU A 76 14.47 -16.73 -0.43
N GLU A 77 14.88 -16.77 0.83
CA GLU A 77 14.19 -17.53 1.89
C GLU A 77 12.77 -16.97 2.13
N ILE A 78 12.61 -15.65 2.15
CA ILE A 78 11.30 -14.99 2.26
C ILE A 78 10.42 -15.34 1.05
N GLN A 79 10.96 -15.32 -0.15
CA GLN A 79 10.23 -15.68 -1.36
C GLN A 79 9.77 -17.15 -1.32
N GLU A 80 10.64 -18.07 -0.96
CA GLU A 80 10.28 -19.48 -0.81
C GLU A 80 9.16 -19.67 0.23
N ALA A 81 9.25 -18.98 1.36
CA ALA A 81 8.21 -19.00 2.38
C ALA A 81 6.87 -18.43 1.84
N ALA A 82 6.91 -17.36 1.03
CA ALA A 82 5.71 -16.79 0.41
C ALA A 82 5.02 -17.79 -0.52
N PHE A 83 5.78 -18.56 -1.30
CA PHE A 83 5.22 -19.61 -2.16
C PHE A 83 4.66 -20.77 -1.32
N ARG A 84 5.39 -21.26 -0.33
CA ARG A 84 4.97 -22.36 0.54
C ARG A 84 3.71 -22.04 1.34
N LEU A 85 3.58 -20.78 1.82
CA LEU A 85 2.46 -20.34 2.66
C LEU A 85 1.32 -19.72 1.85
N ASP A 86 1.43 -19.70 0.53
CA ASP A 86 0.48 -19.05 -0.39
C ASP A 86 0.12 -17.62 0.02
N THR A 87 1.12 -16.82 0.37
CA THR A 87 0.93 -15.43 0.80
C THR A 87 1.71 -14.43 -0.03
N GLY A 88 1.40 -13.13 0.13
CA GLY A 88 2.09 -12.03 -0.54
C GLY A 88 3.33 -11.54 0.20
N ILE A 89 4.10 -10.72 -0.50
CA ILE A 89 5.25 -9.97 0.01
C ILE A 89 4.96 -8.48 -0.15
N HIS A 90 5.14 -7.72 0.92
CA HIS A 90 4.99 -6.26 0.93
C HIS A 90 6.34 -5.64 1.25
N MET A 91 6.92 -4.87 0.32
CA MET A 91 8.30 -4.39 0.40
C MET A 91 8.45 -2.99 -0.22
N HIS A 92 9.20 -2.10 0.41
CA HIS A 92 9.67 -0.87 -0.23
C HIS A 92 10.64 -1.23 -1.37
N VAL A 93 10.49 -0.59 -2.52
CA VAL A 93 11.33 -0.82 -3.70
C VAL A 93 11.64 0.51 -4.38
N SER A 94 12.90 0.74 -4.67
CA SER A 94 13.39 1.96 -5.33
C SER A 94 12.96 3.24 -4.61
N GLN A 95 13.12 3.26 -3.28
CA GLN A 95 12.77 4.42 -2.45
C GLN A 95 14.02 5.24 -2.07
N GLY A 96 14.19 6.37 -2.74
CA GLY A 96 15.20 7.37 -2.44
C GLY A 96 16.63 6.98 -2.82
N ASP A 97 17.49 7.97 -2.87
CA ASP A 97 18.92 7.85 -3.23
C ASP A 97 19.68 6.85 -2.36
N ARG A 98 19.28 6.72 -1.10
CA ARG A 98 19.91 5.80 -0.15
C ARG A 98 19.83 4.36 -0.67
N GLU A 99 18.63 3.89 -1.05
CA GLU A 99 18.44 2.53 -1.54
C GLU A 99 19.26 2.30 -2.84
N ILE A 100 19.19 3.25 -3.77
CA ILE A 100 19.96 3.16 -5.02
C ILE A 100 21.45 3.05 -4.73
N ASN A 101 21.99 3.88 -3.84
CA ASN A 101 23.40 3.86 -3.47
C ASN A 101 23.81 2.55 -2.79
N GLN A 102 23.01 1.99 -1.89
CA GLN A 102 23.27 0.71 -1.24
C GLN A 102 23.29 -0.43 -2.28
N MET A 103 22.30 -0.49 -3.15
CA MET A 103 22.18 -1.52 -4.18
C MET A 103 23.33 -1.46 -5.19
N MET A 104 23.66 -0.27 -5.68
CA MET A 104 24.79 -0.09 -6.60
C MET A 104 26.13 -0.47 -5.98
N LYS A 105 26.35 -0.12 -4.71
CA LYS A 105 27.61 -0.49 -4.01
C LYS A 105 27.71 -1.97 -3.71
N ARG A 106 26.60 -2.62 -3.35
CA ARG A 106 26.59 -4.03 -2.93
C ARG A 106 26.53 -4.99 -4.11
N TYR A 107 25.73 -4.67 -5.12
CA TYR A 107 25.41 -5.59 -6.23
C TYR A 107 25.75 -5.04 -7.61
N GLY A 108 26.19 -3.80 -7.74
CA GLY A 108 26.45 -3.15 -9.02
C GLY A 108 25.18 -2.92 -9.85
N LYS A 109 24.01 -2.99 -9.25
CA LYS A 109 22.69 -2.90 -9.91
C LYS A 109 21.71 -2.08 -9.09
N ARG A 110 20.73 -1.48 -9.77
CA ARG A 110 19.57 -0.86 -9.16
C ARG A 110 18.62 -1.94 -8.66
N SER A 111 17.71 -1.58 -7.78
CA SER A 111 16.81 -2.52 -7.06
C SER A 111 15.99 -3.40 -7.98
N ILE A 112 15.29 -2.84 -8.97
CA ILE A 112 14.38 -3.60 -9.82
C ILE A 112 15.16 -4.58 -10.75
N PRO A 113 16.23 -4.18 -11.46
CA PRO A 113 17.08 -5.12 -12.20
C PRO A 113 17.69 -6.23 -11.33
N PHE A 114 18.09 -5.91 -10.09
CA PHE A 114 18.58 -6.93 -9.17
C PHE A 114 17.48 -7.93 -8.77
N LEU A 115 16.30 -7.44 -8.41
CA LEU A 115 15.16 -8.29 -8.06
C LEU A 115 14.69 -9.17 -9.23
N ASP A 116 14.77 -8.66 -10.48
CA ASP A 116 14.48 -9.46 -11.66
C ASP A 116 15.50 -10.57 -11.85
N GLU A 117 16.80 -10.27 -11.73
CA GLU A 117 17.88 -11.25 -11.88
C GLU A 117 17.76 -12.42 -10.90
N ILE A 118 17.37 -12.15 -9.65
CA ILE A 118 17.19 -13.20 -8.65
C ILE A 118 15.79 -13.87 -8.71
N GLY A 119 14.96 -13.52 -9.69
CA GLY A 119 13.61 -14.09 -9.88
C GLY A 119 12.59 -13.63 -8.84
N TYR A 120 12.83 -12.51 -8.16
CA TYR A 120 11.96 -12.01 -7.09
C TYR A 120 10.71 -11.31 -7.60
N LEU A 121 10.75 -10.77 -8.84
CA LEU A 121 9.62 -10.08 -9.45
C LEU A 121 8.55 -11.07 -9.89
N ASN A 122 7.43 -11.10 -9.19
CA ASN A 122 6.28 -11.95 -9.50
C ASN A 122 5.00 -11.39 -8.89
N HIS A 123 3.87 -12.07 -9.14
CA HIS A 123 2.54 -11.65 -8.71
C HIS A 123 2.33 -11.58 -7.19
N ARG A 124 3.24 -12.11 -6.37
CA ARG A 124 3.17 -12.05 -4.90
C ARG A 124 3.79 -10.78 -4.34
N LEU A 125 4.65 -10.11 -5.12
CA LEU A 125 5.30 -8.87 -4.69
C LEU A 125 4.35 -7.68 -4.83
N MET A 126 4.21 -6.92 -3.75
CA MET A 126 3.67 -5.57 -3.72
C MET A 126 4.81 -4.60 -3.44
N ALA A 127 5.24 -3.90 -4.48
CA ALA A 127 6.31 -2.93 -4.44
C ALA A 127 5.77 -1.55 -4.03
N VAL A 128 6.27 -1.02 -2.93
CA VAL A 128 5.81 0.26 -2.37
C VAL A 128 6.71 1.39 -2.84
N HIS A 129 6.11 2.52 -3.16
CA HIS A 129 6.70 3.81 -3.56
C HIS A 129 7.20 3.87 -5.00
N LEU A 130 8.27 3.17 -5.37
CA LEU A 130 8.94 3.24 -6.69
C LEU A 130 9.41 4.68 -7.06
N THR A 131 9.80 5.48 -6.08
CA THR A 131 10.15 6.90 -6.28
C THR A 131 11.28 7.10 -7.28
N GLU A 132 12.32 6.27 -7.20
CA GLU A 132 13.51 6.34 -8.05
C GLU A 132 13.46 5.39 -9.25
N ALA A 133 12.35 4.66 -9.45
CA ALA A 133 12.24 3.75 -10.58
C ALA A 133 12.17 4.51 -11.91
N THR A 134 12.90 4.04 -12.92
CA THR A 134 12.75 4.54 -14.28
C THR A 134 11.45 4.02 -14.90
N LYS A 135 11.04 4.59 -16.05
CA LYS A 135 9.89 4.08 -16.80
C LYS A 135 10.08 2.60 -17.14
N GLU A 136 11.23 2.23 -17.65
CA GLU A 136 11.56 0.86 -18.07
C GLU A 136 11.55 -0.11 -16.89
N GLU A 137 12.14 0.29 -15.75
CA GLU A 137 12.11 -0.50 -14.51
C GLU A 137 10.68 -0.72 -14.01
N THR A 138 9.85 0.33 -14.04
CA THR A 138 8.45 0.28 -13.62
C THR A 138 7.63 -0.65 -14.53
N GLN A 139 7.83 -0.56 -15.85
CA GLN A 139 7.16 -1.42 -16.82
C GLN A 139 7.64 -2.88 -16.72
N LEU A 140 8.93 -3.11 -16.46
CA LEU A 140 9.47 -4.44 -16.19
C LEU A 140 8.78 -5.06 -14.98
N LEU A 141 8.73 -4.36 -13.85
CA LEU A 141 8.07 -4.82 -12.63
C LEU A 141 6.60 -5.15 -12.87
N ALA A 142 5.87 -4.27 -13.57
CA ALA A 142 4.46 -4.48 -13.93
C ALA A 142 4.27 -5.70 -14.83
N SER A 143 5.15 -5.91 -15.83
CA SER A 143 5.09 -7.03 -16.77
C SER A 143 5.31 -8.39 -16.11
N LYS A 144 6.06 -8.43 -15.00
CA LYS A 144 6.27 -9.64 -14.17
C LYS A 144 5.09 -9.94 -13.25
N GLY A 145 4.05 -9.11 -13.27
CA GLY A 145 2.83 -9.30 -12.48
C GLY A 145 2.90 -8.76 -11.06
N ALA A 146 3.98 -8.09 -10.66
CA ALA A 146 4.06 -7.43 -9.36
C ALA A 146 3.04 -6.29 -9.26
N GLY A 147 2.56 -6.00 -8.07
CA GLY A 147 1.69 -4.86 -7.78
C GLY A 147 2.48 -3.63 -7.35
N MET A 148 1.93 -2.44 -7.58
CA MET A 148 2.46 -1.18 -7.07
C MET A 148 1.55 -0.61 -5.99
N ILE A 149 2.14 -0.11 -4.90
CA ILE A 149 1.43 0.68 -3.88
C ILE A 149 1.96 2.11 -3.93
N LEU A 150 1.08 3.04 -4.23
CA LEU A 150 1.37 4.46 -4.37
C LEU A 150 0.95 5.21 -3.11
N CYS A 151 1.92 5.85 -2.44
CA CYS A 151 1.70 6.66 -1.23
C CYS A 151 1.96 8.13 -1.57
N SER A 152 1.05 8.75 -2.32
CA SER A 152 1.28 10.07 -2.93
C SER A 152 1.54 11.17 -1.91
N GLY A 153 0.82 11.17 -0.77
CA GLY A 153 0.98 12.17 0.27
C GLY A 153 2.34 12.09 0.95
N SER A 154 2.74 10.90 1.39
CA SER A 154 4.02 10.66 2.05
C SER A 154 5.20 11.04 1.15
N ILE A 155 5.22 10.54 -0.07
CA ILE A 155 6.32 10.76 -1.01
C ILE A 155 6.43 12.23 -1.44
N ALA A 156 5.32 12.92 -1.60
CA ALA A 156 5.34 14.36 -1.87
C ALA A 156 5.93 15.18 -0.71
N ILE A 157 5.73 14.74 0.53
CA ILE A 157 6.27 15.39 1.75
C ILE A 157 7.76 15.07 1.94
N ILE A 158 8.14 13.79 1.82
CA ILE A 158 9.48 13.31 2.18
C ILE A 158 10.48 13.56 1.04
N ASP A 159 10.12 13.20 -0.18
CA ASP A 159 11.04 13.16 -1.32
C ASP A 159 10.75 14.29 -2.35
N GLY A 160 9.56 14.90 -2.33
CA GLY A 160 9.15 15.89 -3.32
C GLY A 160 9.02 15.30 -4.74
N ILE A 161 8.83 13.98 -4.87
CA ILE A 161 8.82 13.23 -6.12
C ILE A 161 7.42 12.69 -6.40
N ILE A 162 7.08 12.56 -7.66
CA ILE A 162 5.88 11.87 -8.12
C ILE A 162 6.31 10.59 -8.81
N PRO A 163 6.06 9.41 -8.21
CA PRO A 163 6.45 8.12 -8.77
C PRO A 163 5.87 7.85 -10.17
N PRO A 164 6.43 6.91 -10.96
CA PRO A 164 6.01 6.61 -12.32
C PRO A 164 4.75 5.73 -12.38
N ALA A 165 3.68 6.16 -11.69
CA ALA A 165 2.44 5.40 -11.58
C ALA A 165 1.64 5.34 -12.89
N ALA A 166 1.73 6.37 -13.74
CA ALA A 166 1.11 6.36 -15.06
C ALA A 166 1.78 5.33 -15.98
N GLU A 167 3.10 5.27 -15.92
CA GLU A 167 3.93 4.32 -16.66
C GLU A 167 3.65 2.87 -16.23
N PHE A 168 3.36 2.65 -14.93
CA PHE A 168 2.90 1.36 -14.42
C PHE A 168 1.54 0.97 -15.03
N LEU A 169 0.60 1.92 -15.08
CA LEU A 169 -0.75 1.69 -15.60
C LEU A 169 -0.80 1.45 -17.11
N GLU A 170 0.26 1.75 -17.86
CA GLU A 170 0.39 1.36 -19.27
C GLU A 170 0.46 -0.18 -19.44
N VAL A 171 0.88 -0.91 -18.40
CA VAL A 171 1.15 -2.35 -18.44
C VAL A 171 0.22 -3.16 -17.54
N SER A 172 -0.13 -2.64 -16.34
CA SER A 172 -0.88 -3.38 -15.32
C SER A 172 -1.87 -2.50 -14.58
N ASP A 173 -3.03 -3.05 -14.19
CA ASP A 173 -4.01 -2.40 -13.32
C ASP A 173 -3.83 -2.73 -11.82
N ARG A 174 -2.76 -3.46 -11.47
CA ARG A 174 -2.46 -3.86 -10.09
C ARG A 174 -1.81 -2.73 -9.29
N LEU A 175 -2.44 -1.57 -9.29
CA LEU A 175 -1.98 -0.39 -8.57
C LEU A 175 -2.97 -0.03 -7.47
N ALA A 176 -2.46 0.02 -6.23
CA ALA A 176 -3.21 0.39 -5.04
C ALA A 176 -2.73 1.71 -4.46
N LEU A 177 -3.58 2.37 -3.68
CA LEU A 177 -3.19 3.52 -2.86
C LEU A 177 -2.83 3.07 -1.43
N GLY A 178 -1.86 3.73 -0.83
CA GLY A 178 -1.47 3.61 0.57
C GLY A 178 -1.25 4.98 1.19
N SER A 179 -1.42 5.08 2.50
CA SER A 179 -1.15 6.33 3.24
C SER A 179 0.26 6.39 3.80
N ASP A 180 1.01 5.27 3.79
CA ASP A 180 2.27 5.15 4.50
C ASP A 180 2.10 5.30 6.03
N GLN A 181 3.20 5.35 6.75
CA GLN A 181 3.22 5.57 8.20
C GLN A 181 2.81 6.99 8.58
N ALA A 182 2.17 7.15 9.73
CA ALA A 182 1.72 8.45 10.20
C ALA A 182 2.85 9.52 10.32
N PRO A 183 4.07 9.19 10.78
CA PRO A 183 5.18 10.15 10.79
C PRO A 183 5.61 10.64 9.40
N GLY A 184 5.44 9.84 8.35
CA GLY A 184 5.81 10.21 6.97
C GLY A 184 4.75 11.03 6.26
N ASN A 185 3.48 10.76 6.53
CA ASN A 185 2.34 11.39 5.84
C ASN A 185 1.63 12.46 6.69
N ASN A 186 1.75 12.39 8.02
CA ASN A 186 0.95 13.15 8.98
C ASN A 186 -0.57 12.93 8.88
N CYS A 187 -1.03 11.98 8.07
CA CYS A 187 -2.44 11.75 7.80
C CYS A 187 -2.68 10.32 7.28
N ASN A 188 -3.43 9.50 8.02
CA ASN A 188 -3.88 8.17 7.55
C ASN A 188 -5.28 8.27 6.93
N ASN A 189 -5.43 9.04 5.84
CA ASN A 189 -6.72 9.33 5.23
C ASN A 189 -6.71 9.04 3.72
N MET A 190 -7.42 7.99 3.30
CA MET A 190 -7.49 7.57 1.91
C MET A 190 -8.19 8.58 0.99
N PHE A 191 -9.08 9.44 1.50
CA PHE A 191 -9.65 10.53 0.70
C PHE A 191 -8.57 11.55 0.31
N ASN A 192 -7.67 11.87 1.24
CA ASN A 192 -6.51 12.72 0.92
C ASN A 192 -5.58 12.05 -0.09
N GLU A 193 -5.30 10.74 0.06
CA GLU A 193 -4.45 10.01 -0.88
C GLU A 193 -5.05 9.99 -2.29
N MET A 194 -6.35 9.79 -2.43
CA MET A 194 -7.04 9.89 -3.71
C MET A 194 -6.87 11.28 -4.34
N LYS A 195 -7.06 12.32 -3.56
CA LYS A 195 -6.91 13.71 -4.02
C LYS A 195 -5.47 14.03 -4.44
N PHE A 196 -4.48 13.69 -3.62
CA PHE A 196 -3.07 13.90 -3.93
C PHE A 196 -2.65 13.13 -5.18
N THR A 197 -3.01 11.86 -5.28
CA THR A 197 -2.73 11.03 -6.46
C THR A 197 -3.26 11.68 -7.73
N ALA A 198 -4.52 12.10 -7.73
CA ALA A 198 -5.13 12.72 -8.89
C ALA A 198 -4.43 14.04 -9.28
N ILE A 199 -4.23 14.95 -8.31
CA ILE A 199 -3.72 16.29 -8.58
C ILE A 199 -2.24 16.28 -8.97
N LEU A 200 -1.41 15.58 -8.20
CA LEU A 200 0.04 15.55 -8.44
C LEU A 200 0.38 14.95 -9.80
N ASN A 201 -0.28 13.86 -10.21
CA ASN A 201 -0.06 13.29 -11.54
C ASN A 201 -0.53 14.22 -12.67
N LYS A 202 -1.69 14.89 -12.53
CA LYS A 202 -2.13 15.91 -13.50
C LYS A 202 -1.10 17.03 -13.65
N CYS A 203 -0.52 17.49 -12.54
CA CYS A 203 0.54 18.52 -12.56
C CYS A 203 1.82 17.99 -13.22
N LYS A 204 2.26 16.76 -12.89
CA LYS A 204 3.45 16.12 -13.49
C LYS A 204 3.37 16.06 -15.01
N PHE A 205 2.23 15.61 -15.53
CA PHE A 205 2.03 15.43 -16.98
C PHE A 205 1.48 16.68 -17.68
N LYS A 206 1.11 17.74 -16.94
CA LYS A 206 0.41 18.92 -17.47
C LYS A 206 -0.83 18.56 -18.29
N ASP A 207 -1.51 17.49 -17.87
CA ASP A 207 -2.68 16.93 -18.55
C ASP A 207 -3.78 16.64 -17.52
N PRO A 208 -4.94 17.32 -17.58
CA PRO A 208 -6.05 17.10 -16.66
C PRO A 208 -6.78 15.76 -16.90
N SER A 209 -6.51 15.07 -18.00
CA SER A 209 -7.16 13.78 -18.32
C SER A 209 -6.51 12.58 -17.63
N VAL A 210 -5.22 12.66 -17.22
CA VAL A 210 -4.57 11.58 -16.51
C VAL A 210 -5.17 11.38 -15.11
N PHE A 211 -5.20 10.18 -14.61
CA PHE A 211 -5.78 9.84 -13.31
C PHE A 211 -7.17 10.47 -13.09
N PRO A 212 -8.16 10.18 -13.95
CA PRO A 212 -9.51 10.68 -13.76
C PRO A 212 -10.10 10.13 -12.45
N ALA A 213 -11.02 10.89 -11.83
CA ALA A 213 -11.55 10.56 -10.51
C ALA A 213 -12.08 9.12 -10.39
N GLY A 214 -12.74 8.60 -11.42
CA GLY A 214 -13.21 7.22 -11.45
C GLY A 214 -12.08 6.18 -11.38
N LYS A 215 -10.94 6.44 -12.04
CA LYS A 215 -9.75 5.57 -11.95
C LYS A 215 -9.17 5.60 -10.55
N VAL A 216 -9.02 6.79 -9.97
CA VAL A 216 -8.45 6.95 -8.62
C VAL A 216 -9.32 6.29 -7.54
N LEU A 217 -10.66 6.41 -7.66
CA LEU A 217 -11.58 5.68 -6.77
C LEU A 217 -11.40 4.16 -6.88
N ARG A 218 -11.22 3.63 -8.10
CA ARG A 218 -10.95 2.20 -8.31
C ARG A 218 -9.62 1.77 -7.68
N MET A 219 -8.59 2.62 -7.72
CA MET A 219 -7.29 2.36 -7.08
C MET A 219 -7.38 2.32 -5.54
N ALA A 220 -8.39 2.96 -4.96
CA ALA A 220 -8.68 2.90 -3.52
C ALA A 220 -9.67 1.77 -3.16
N THR A 221 -10.25 1.07 -4.13
CA THR A 221 -11.27 0.06 -3.95
C THR A 221 -10.92 -1.26 -4.67
N ILE A 222 -11.55 -1.55 -5.80
CA ILE A 222 -11.43 -2.87 -6.47
C ILE A 222 -10.02 -3.14 -7.03
N GLU A 223 -9.31 -2.15 -7.52
CA GLU A 223 -7.95 -2.35 -8.02
C GLU A 223 -6.97 -2.61 -6.87
N ALA A 224 -7.15 -1.89 -5.73
CA ALA A 224 -6.41 -2.20 -4.50
C ALA A 224 -6.70 -3.62 -4.01
N ALA A 225 -7.97 -4.01 -3.97
CA ALA A 225 -8.36 -5.37 -3.56
C ALA A 225 -7.71 -6.44 -4.47
N LYS A 226 -7.68 -6.22 -5.79
CA LYS A 226 -6.99 -7.11 -6.74
C LYS A 226 -5.47 -7.14 -6.49
N ALA A 227 -4.85 -5.98 -6.25
CA ALA A 227 -3.42 -5.90 -6.00
C ALA A 227 -3.00 -6.75 -4.80
N ILE A 228 -3.80 -6.75 -3.73
CA ILE A 228 -3.54 -7.55 -2.53
C ILE A 228 -4.13 -8.98 -2.60
N GLY A 229 -4.68 -9.41 -3.73
CA GLY A 229 -5.22 -10.77 -3.90
C GLY A 229 -6.63 -10.99 -3.33
N LEU A 230 -7.35 -9.94 -2.92
CA LEU A 230 -8.70 -10.01 -2.34
C LEU A 230 -9.80 -9.53 -3.30
N GLY A 231 -9.52 -9.34 -4.58
CA GLY A 231 -10.47 -8.78 -5.55
C GLY A 231 -11.74 -9.58 -5.75
N ASN A 232 -11.73 -10.88 -5.46
CA ASN A 232 -12.93 -11.73 -5.49
C ASN A 232 -13.78 -11.64 -4.20
N GLU A 233 -13.20 -11.06 -3.13
CA GLU A 233 -13.85 -11.01 -1.81
C GLU A 233 -14.36 -9.62 -1.46
N ILE A 234 -13.61 -8.57 -1.83
CA ILE A 234 -13.91 -7.18 -1.44
C ILE A 234 -13.64 -6.20 -2.60
N GLY A 235 -13.86 -4.91 -2.35
CA GLY A 235 -13.49 -3.82 -3.27
C GLY A 235 -14.57 -3.43 -4.27
N SER A 236 -15.65 -4.18 -4.38
CA SER A 236 -16.86 -3.81 -5.13
C SER A 236 -18.10 -4.37 -4.46
N ILE A 237 -19.26 -3.79 -4.77
CA ILE A 237 -20.57 -4.25 -4.26
C ILE A 237 -21.12 -5.23 -5.28
N ASP A 238 -20.82 -6.51 -5.07
CA ASP A 238 -21.26 -7.61 -5.91
C ASP A 238 -21.82 -8.75 -5.04
N VAL A 239 -22.78 -9.50 -5.58
CA VAL A 239 -23.33 -10.67 -4.91
C VAL A 239 -22.24 -11.71 -4.67
N GLY A 240 -22.14 -12.21 -3.46
CA GLY A 240 -21.14 -13.20 -3.03
C GLY A 240 -19.85 -12.61 -2.45
N LYS A 241 -19.66 -11.30 -2.52
CA LYS A 241 -18.57 -10.62 -1.82
C LYS A 241 -18.91 -10.32 -0.36
N LYS A 242 -17.87 -10.12 0.44
CA LYS A 242 -17.99 -9.71 1.82
C LYS A 242 -18.52 -8.28 1.91
N ALA A 243 -19.34 -8.02 2.91
CA ALA A 243 -19.94 -6.70 3.14
C ALA A 243 -18.94 -5.79 3.87
N ASP A 244 -17.93 -5.31 3.14
CA ASP A 244 -17.00 -4.25 3.55
C ASP A 244 -17.46 -2.96 2.84
N LEU A 245 -18.23 -2.12 3.53
CA LEU A 245 -18.99 -1.04 2.93
C LEU A 245 -18.79 0.28 3.70
N LEU A 246 -18.84 1.39 2.97
CA LEU A 246 -18.95 2.73 3.50
C LEU A 246 -20.26 3.37 3.04
N MET A 247 -20.96 4.09 3.93
CA MET A 247 -21.97 5.07 3.57
C MET A 247 -21.44 6.48 3.82
N ILE A 248 -21.66 7.36 2.86
CA ILE A 248 -21.17 8.73 2.89
C ILE A 248 -22.37 9.68 2.82
N ASP A 249 -22.50 10.58 3.79
CA ASP A 249 -23.52 11.61 3.80
C ASP A 249 -23.20 12.66 2.72
N MET A 250 -23.86 12.55 1.58
CA MET A 250 -23.70 13.45 0.44
C MET A 250 -24.35 14.81 0.63
N THR A 251 -25.07 15.03 1.73
CA THR A 251 -25.71 16.33 2.03
C THR A 251 -24.75 17.35 2.66
N GLN A 252 -23.55 16.90 3.02
CA GLN A 252 -22.53 17.75 3.61
C GLN A 252 -22.12 18.89 2.67
N PRO A 253 -21.89 20.11 3.17
CA PRO A 253 -21.61 21.29 2.35
C PRO A 253 -20.39 21.12 1.41
N CYS A 254 -19.36 20.38 1.83
CA CYS A 254 -18.17 20.13 1.01
C CYS A 254 -18.44 19.22 -0.21
N LEU A 255 -19.54 18.47 -0.21
CA LEU A 255 -19.97 17.60 -1.31
C LEU A 255 -21.10 18.19 -2.14
N SER A 256 -21.57 19.38 -1.81
CA SER A 256 -22.67 20.06 -2.50
C SER A 256 -22.16 21.06 -3.55
N PRO A 257 -22.92 21.31 -4.63
CA PRO A 257 -24.14 20.61 -5.03
C PRO A 257 -23.88 19.24 -5.64
N ILE A 258 -24.84 18.32 -5.52
CA ILE A 258 -24.81 17.05 -6.26
C ILE A 258 -25.48 17.26 -7.60
N ILE A 259 -24.74 16.97 -8.67
CA ILE A 259 -25.20 17.07 -10.05
C ILE A 259 -25.29 15.65 -10.62
N LEU A 260 -26.47 15.25 -11.05
CA LEU A 260 -26.72 13.94 -11.65
C LEU A 260 -26.86 13.98 -13.17
N HIS A 261 -27.19 15.17 -13.73
CA HIS A 261 -27.43 15.40 -15.15
C HIS A 261 -26.92 16.79 -15.54
N PRO A 262 -26.38 17.00 -16.76
CA PRO A 262 -26.02 15.99 -17.75
C PRO A 262 -24.75 15.22 -17.41
N VAL A 263 -23.91 15.73 -16.51
CA VAL A 263 -22.64 15.10 -16.07
C VAL A 263 -22.70 14.86 -14.57
N ARG A 264 -22.45 13.64 -14.16
CA ARG A 264 -22.44 13.27 -12.73
C ARG A 264 -21.16 13.73 -12.06
N ASN A 265 -21.27 14.41 -10.91
CA ASN A 265 -20.12 14.83 -10.11
C ASN A 265 -19.92 14.05 -8.79
N VAL A 266 -20.69 13.00 -8.53
CA VAL A 266 -20.60 12.22 -7.30
C VAL A 266 -19.17 11.68 -7.09
N VAL A 267 -18.60 11.00 -8.07
CA VAL A 267 -17.23 10.45 -7.97
C VAL A 267 -16.17 11.57 -7.90
N PRO A 268 -16.20 12.62 -8.73
CA PRO A 268 -15.35 13.79 -8.52
C PRO A 268 -15.43 14.39 -7.12
N ASN A 269 -16.63 14.54 -6.54
CA ASN A 269 -16.78 15.06 -5.18
C ASN A 269 -16.12 14.14 -4.14
N LEU A 270 -16.27 12.82 -4.27
CA LEU A 270 -15.59 11.86 -3.38
C LEU A 270 -14.07 11.98 -3.46
N VAL A 271 -13.50 12.14 -4.65
CA VAL A 271 -12.04 12.18 -4.86
C VAL A 271 -11.44 13.53 -4.51
N TYR A 272 -12.12 14.64 -4.86
CA TYR A 272 -11.52 15.98 -4.73
C TYR A 272 -11.99 16.76 -3.50
N SER A 273 -13.15 16.42 -2.94
CA SER A 273 -13.80 17.25 -1.90
C SER A 273 -14.00 16.52 -0.57
N ALA A 274 -14.26 15.20 -0.58
CA ALA A 274 -14.46 14.44 0.66
C ALA A 274 -13.18 14.44 1.52
N LYS A 275 -13.39 14.42 2.84
CA LYS A 275 -12.33 14.47 3.87
C LYS A 275 -12.33 13.24 4.77
N GLY A 276 -13.40 12.42 4.69
CA GLY A 276 -13.63 11.28 5.57
C GLY A 276 -14.56 11.56 6.75
N SER A 277 -14.76 12.83 7.12
CA SER A 277 -15.74 13.23 8.14
C SER A 277 -17.19 13.01 7.72
N GLU A 278 -17.41 12.80 6.43
CA GLU A 278 -18.71 12.55 5.81
C GLU A 278 -19.11 11.07 5.84
N VAL A 279 -18.23 10.20 6.35
CA VAL A 279 -18.51 8.76 6.48
C VAL A 279 -19.47 8.53 7.65
N GLU A 280 -20.72 8.25 7.35
CA GLU A 280 -21.80 8.03 8.30
C GLU A 280 -21.81 6.61 8.86
N LEU A 281 -21.50 5.62 8.00
CA LEU A 281 -21.48 4.20 8.38
C LEU A 281 -20.24 3.50 7.82
N VAL A 282 -19.67 2.62 8.64
CA VAL A 282 -18.63 1.66 8.22
C VAL A 282 -19.06 0.26 8.60
N MET A 283 -19.08 -0.63 7.64
CA MET A 283 -19.37 -2.05 7.84
C MET A 283 -18.16 -2.88 7.37
N VAL A 284 -17.78 -3.89 8.13
CA VAL A 284 -16.72 -4.86 7.75
C VAL A 284 -17.24 -6.27 8.01
N ASP A 285 -17.20 -7.11 7.01
CA ASP A 285 -17.69 -8.49 7.06
C ASP A 285 -19.15 -8.58 7.59
N GLY A 286 -19.97 -7.60 7.23
CA GLY A 286 -21.37 -7.49 7.69
C GLY A 286 -21.57 -6.90 9.08
N ASN A 287 -20.49 -6.61 9.83
CA ASN A 287 -20.58 -6.00 11.15
C ASN A 287 -20.42 -4.49 11.08
N ILE A 288 -21.34 -3.75 11.68
CA ILE A 288 -21.30 -2.28 11.72
C ILE A 288 -20.26 -1.85 12.77
N LEU A 289 -19.26 -1.08 12.34
CA LEU A 289 -18.20 -0.54 13.18
C LEU A 289 -18.42 0.94 13.52
N ILE A 290 -18.98 1.68 12.58
CA ILE A 290 -19.37 3.08 12.73
C ILE A 290 -20.82 3.21 12.28
N GLU A 291 -21.63 3.93 13.03
CA GLU A 291 -23.00 4.30 12.69
C GLU A 291 -23.31 5.69 13.22
N ASN A 292 -23.98 6.51 12.43
CA ASN A 292 -24.28 7.91 12.76
C ASN A 292 -23.02 8.69 13.19
N PHE A 293 -21.91 8.49 12.47
CA PHE A 293 -20.59 9.11 12.74
C PHE A 293 -19.95 8.70 14.06
N GLN A 294 -20.43 7.66 14.75
CA GLN A 294 -19.92 7.19 16.04
C GLN A 294 -19.29 5.82 15.92
N VAL A 295 -18.08 5.65 16.47
CA VAL A 295 -17.42 4.35 16.58
C VAL A 295 -18.12 3.52 17.64
N LEU A 296 -18.58 2.32 17.27
CA LEU A 296 -19.36 1.44 18.17
C LEU A 296 -18.48 0.42 18.92
N THR A 297 -17.29 0.16 18.44
CA THR A 297 -16.50 -1.01 18.87
C THR A 297 -15.44 -0.68 19.93
N VAL A 298 -15.07 0.58 20.08
CA VAL A 298 -14.09 1.07 21.07
C VAL A 298 -14.49 2.46 21.57
N ASP A 299 -14.06 2.81 22.79
CA ASP A 299 -14.17 4.17 23.30
C ASP A 299 -13.04 5.02 22.71
N GLU A 300 -13.36 5.90 21.75
CA GLU A 300 -12.38 6.76 21.07
C GLU A 300 -11.61 7.64 22.07
N LYS A 301 -12.24 8.13 23.13
CA LYS A 301 -11.58 8.97 24.15
C LYS A 301 -10.50 8.22 24.93
N GLN A 302 -10.63 6.89 25.05
CA GLN A 302 -9.61 6.05 25.71
C GLN A 302 -8.48 5.70 24.75
N VAL A 303 -8.75 5.62 23.44
CA VAL A 303 -7.73 5.28 22.43
C VAL A 303 -6.81 6.46 22.11
N VAL A 304 -7.33 7.69 22.15
CA VAL A 304 -6.60 8.92 21.80
C VAL A 304 -5.75 9.42 23.00
N ARG A 305 -5.87 8.87 24.20
CA ARG A 305 -5.04 9.19 25.37
C ARG A 305 -3.81 8.29 25.48
#